data_b280836fb9f58833b873c634e6ca1dfe
#
_entry.id   b280836fb9f58833b873c634e6ca1dfe
#
_cell.length_a   1.000
_cell.length_b   1.000
_cell.length_c   1.000
_cell.angle_alpha   90.00
_cell.angle_beta   90.00
_cell.angle_gamma   90.00
#
_symmetry.space_group_name_H-M   'P 1'
#
loop_
_entity.id
_entity.type
_entity.pdbx_description
1 polymer ?
#
loop_
_entity_poly.entity_id
_entity_poly.type
_entity_poly.pdbx_seq_one_letter_code
_entity_poly.pdbx_strand_id
1 'polypeptide(L)'
;MNMGHTTPNPLHQDPELDRPAGLPQRRGPIRRLLRWGGFGCLLAIALVFGGFLRFADSVTTLKPPAEPKADAIVVLTGGYQRIDQAVELLQKGAGKRLLISGVHPTTTPAQIRKMTQGSADLFSCCVDIGYDAIDTIGNAEEASNWIHAKGYRSVLIVTNNYHMPRSLAELSYVDPDIEFIAYPVVNSDLKSRNWFTDPNAMRVMLAEYVKVLLTGARNITGFGRHTGLRSANASGQQ
;
A
#
# COMPACT_ATOMS: atom_id res chain seq x y z
N MET A 1 -78.03 -73.14 42.11
CA MET A 1 -76.57 -73.28 41.87
C MET A 1 -76.37 -73.00 40.39
N ASN A 2 -75.99 -71.81 40.04
CA ASN A 2 -75.86 -71.42 38.65
C ASN A 2 -74.52 -70.69 38.50
N MET A 3 -73.56 -71.38 37.86
CA MET A 3 -72.23 -70.83 37.57
C MET A 3 -72.34 -69.93 36.36
N GLY A 4 -72.12 -68.65 36.56
CA GLY A 4 -71.96 -67.70 35.47
C GLY A 4 -70.58 -67.69 34.90
N HIS A 5 -70.48 -68.17 33.67
CA HIS A 5 -69.23 -68.00 32.87
C HIS A 5 -69.18 -66.57 32.28
N THR A 6 -68.27 -65.77 32.75
CA THR A 6 -67.94 -64.51 32.13
C THR A 6 -66.80 -64.74 31.13
N THR A 7 -67.11 -64.65 29.87
CA THR A 7 -66.10 -64.62 28.74
C THR A 7 -65.41 -63.30 28.73
N PRO A 8 -64.04 -63.27 28.55
CA PRO A 8 -63.31 -62.01 28.37
C PRO A 8 -63.54 -61.42 26.96
N ASN A 9 -63.82 -60.13 26.95
CA ASN A 9 -64.03 -59.34 25.73
C ASN A 9 -62.66 -59.06 25.04
N PRO A 10 -62.46 -59.40 23.74
CA PRO A 10 -61.18 -59.29 23.07
C PRO A 10 -60.96 -57.98 22.27
N LEU A 11 -61.52 -56.86 22.72
CA LEU A 11 -61.41 -55.60 21.93
C LEU A 11 -60.94 -54.42 22.78
N HIS A 12 -59.73 -54.52 23.33
CA HIS A 12 -59.01 -53.33 23.73
C HIS A 12 -57.53 -53.46 23.24
N GLN A 13 -57.34 -53.38 21.92
CA GLN A 13 -56.08 -53.06 21.32
C GLN A 13 -55.95 -51.54 21.34
N ASP A 14 -55.15 -51.03 22.29
CA ASP A 14 -54.67 -49.66 22.23
C ASP A 14 -53.90 -49.50 20.93
N PRO A 15 -54.22 -48.54 20.05
CA PRO A 15 -53.36 -48.23 18.91
C PRO A 15 -52.15 -47.49 19.48
N GLU A 16 -51.09 -48.23 19.73
CA GLU A 16 -49.75 -47.66 19.94
C GLU A 16 -49.45 -46.84 18.68
N LEU A 17 -49.61 -45.53 18.80
CA LEU A 17 -49.34 -44.53 17.78
C LEU A 17 -47.84 -44.71 17.39
N ASP A 18 -47.68 -45.38 16.26
CA ASP A 18 -46.41 -45.49 15.52
C ASP A 18 -45.97 -44.06 15.19
N ARG A 19 -45.17 -43.45 16.06
CA ARG A 19 -44.53 -42.16 15.80
C ARG A 19 -43.49 -42.39 14.73
N PRO A 20 -43.64 -41.84 13.54
CA PRO A 20 -42.61 -42.00 12.52
C PRO A 20 -41.31 -41.44 13.09
N ALA A 21 -40.28 -42.30 13.18
CA ALA A 21 -38.93 -41.92 13.54
C ALA A 21 -38.50 -40.75 12.68
N GLY A 22 -38.29 -39.60 13.32
CA GLY A 22 -37.97 -38.33 12.64
C GLY A 22 -36.78 -38.57 11.74
N LEU A 23 -36.99 -38.50 10.43
CA LEU A 23 -35.94 -38.59 9.44
C LEU A 23 -34.81 -37.63 9.80
N PRO A 24 -33.57 -38.08 9.84
CA PRO A 24 -32.43 -37.19 10.14
C PRO A 24 -32.43 -36.07 9.09
N GLN A 25 -32.77 -34.86 9.52
CA GLN A 25 -32.67 -33.69 8.66
C GLN A 25 -31.20 -33.56 8.16
N ARG A 26 -30.94 -34.08 6.99
CA ARG A 26 -29.70 -33.86 6.26
C ARG A 26 -29.55 -32.36 6.12
N ARG A 27 -28.75 -31.77 6.99
CA ARG A 27 -28.33 -30.35 6.88
C ARG A 27 -27.73 -30.19 5.49
N GLY A 28 -28.55 -29.61 4.56
CA GLY A 28 -28.28 -29.61 3.13
C GLY A 28 -26.89 -29.00 2.81
N PRO A 29 -26.30 -29.36 1.66
CA PRO A 29 -24.97 -28.91 1.23
C PRO A 29 -24.85 -27.36 1.25
N ILE A 30 -25.97 -26.65 1.05
CA ILE A 30 -26.08 -25.19 1.11
C ILE A 30 -25.66 -24.63 2.48
N ARG A 31 -26.07 -25.27 3.61
CA ARG A 31 -25.64 -24.81 4.95
C ARG A 31 -24.15 -24.98 5.19
N ARG A 32 -23.54 -26.03 4.64
CA ARG A 32 -22.08 -26.22 4.69
C ARG A 32 -21.38 -25.16 3.84
N LEU A 33 -21.84 -24.90 2.63
CA LEU A 33 -21.29 -23.87 1.74
C LEU A 33 -21.36 -22.49 2.38
N LEU A 34 -22.50 -22.11 2.97
CA LEU A 34 -22.66 -20.84 3.70
C LEU A 34 -21.72 -20.73 4.91
N ARG A 35 -21.50 -21.82 5.66
CA ARG A 35 -20.59 -21.82 6.80
C ARG A 35 -19.13 -21.66 6.37
N TRP A 36 -18.71 -22.42 5.35
CA TRP A 36 -17.35 -22.29 4.79
C TRP A 36 -17.11 -20.95 4.11
N GLY A 37 -18.12 -20.43 3.39
CA GLY A 37 -18.08 -19.09 2.81
C GLY A 37 -18.01 -18.00 3.89
N GLY A 38 -18.79 -18.10 4.96
CA GLY A 38 -18.71 -17.21 6.11
C GLY A 38 -17.34 -17.25 6.81
N PHE A 39 -16.79 -18.45 7.02
CA PHE A 39 -15.45 -18.61 7.59
C PHE A 39 -14.36 -18.01 6.67
N GLY A 40 -14.45 -18.27 5.37
CA GLY A 40 -13.53 -17.68 4.38
C GLY A 40 -13.59 -16.15 4.37
N CYS A 41 -14.78 -15.58 4.46
CA CYS A 41 -14.98 -14.12 4.54
C CYS A 41 -14.37 -13.53 5.83
N LEU A 42 -14.61 -14.16 6.97
CA LEU A 42 -14.02 -13.72 8.25
C LEU A 42 -12.48 -13.82 8.23
N LEU A 43 -11.94 -14.87 7.65
CA LEU A 43 -10.49 -15.01 7.48
C LEU A 43 -9.93 -13.91 6.58
N ALA A 44 -10.57 -13.63 5.46
CA ALA A 44 -10.16 -12.54 4.56
C ALA A 44 -10.18 -11.18 5.26
N ILE A 45 -11.24 -10.88 6.02
CA ILE A 45 -11.34 -9.65 6.82
C ILE A 45 -10.21 -9.60 7.85
N ALA A 46 -9.93 -10.69 8.55
CA ALA A 46 -8.86 -10.76 9.54
C ALA A 46 -7.48 -10.54 8.91
N LEU A 47 -7.22 -11.11 7.73
CA LEU A 47 -5.98 -10.91 6.99
C LEU A 47 -5.81 -9.46 6.51
N VAL A 48 -6.87 -8.84 5.96
CA VAL A 48 -6.83 -7.44 5.53
C VAL A 48 -6.62 -6.52 6.74
N PHE A 49 -7.32 -6.76 7.84
CA PHE A 49 -7.16 -5.97 9.06
C PHE A 49 -5.77 -6.15 9.69
N GLY A 50 -5.29 -7.38 9.82
CA GLY A 50 -3.94 -7.67 10.32
C GLY A 50 -2.85 -7.06 9.42
N GLY A 51 -3.04 -7.11 8.11
CA GLY A 51 -2.18 -6.44 7.13
C GLY A 51 -2.16 -4.93 7.31
N PHE A 52 -3.33 -4.32 7.56
CA PHE A 52 -3.42 -2.89 7.86
C PHE A 52 -2.66 -2.51 9.13
N LEU A 53 -2.81 -3.28 10.20
CA LEU A 53 -2.07 -3.02 11.46
C LEU A 53 -0.56 -3.13 11.24
N ARG A 54 -0.11 -4.14 10.48
CA ARG A 54 1.30 -4.30 10.12
C ARG A 54 1.83 -3.15 9.27
N PHE A 55 1.02 -2.68 8.31
CA PHE A 55 1.32 -1.49 7.50
C PHE A 55 1.44 -0.24 8.40
N ALA A 56 0.45 0.01 9.26
CA ALA A 56 0.45 1.16 10.16
C ALA A 56 1.67 1.16 11.10
N ASP A 57 2.02 0.00 11.65
CA ASP A 57 3.22 -0.16 12.45
C ASP A 57 4.48 0.17 11.64
N SER A 58 4.62 -0.37 10.42
CA SER A 58 5.76 -0.09 9.55
C SER A 58 5.92 1.39 9.22
N VAL A 59 4.81 2.12 8.99
CA VAL A 59 4.81 3.55 8.69
C VAL A 59 5.21 4.39 9.92
N THR A 60 4.70 4.04 11.09
CA THR A 60 4.89 4.83 12.31
C THR A 60 6.25 4.59 12.98
N THR A 61 6.85 3.42 12.75
CA THR A 61 8.17 3.06 13.29
C THR A 61 9.32 3.41 12.34
N LEU A 62 9.00 3.70 11.07
CA LEU A 62 10.01 4.03 10.04
C LEU A 62 10.75 5.31 10.42
N LYS A 63 12.08 5.21 10.49
CA LYS A 63 12.98 6.32 10.81
C LYS A 63 14.02 6.49 9.70
N PRO A 64 14.47 7.73 9.45
CA PRO A 64 15.62 7.93 8.58
C PRO A 64 16.86 7.25 9.16
N PRO A 65 17.79 6.76 8.32
CA PRO A 65 19.08 6.24 8.77
C PRO A 65 19.88 7.34 9.50
N ALA A 66 20.67 6.95 10.50
CA ALA A 66 21.47 7.88 11.29
C ALA A 66 22.53 8.60 10.42
N GLU A 67 23.14 7.86 9.51
CA GLU A 67 24.13 8.36 8.55
C GLU A 67 23.63 8.04 7.13
N PRO A 68 22.75 8.88 6.55
CA PRO A 68 22.24 8.64 5.22
C PRO A 68 23.33 8.86 4.18
N LYS A 69 23.64 7.81 3.40
CA LYS A 69 24.62 7.87 2.34
C LYS A 69 24.28 6.89 1.23
N ALA A 70 24.33 7.38 -0.01
CA ALA A 70 24.12 6.60 -1.22
C ALA A 70 24.86 7.27 -2.39
N ASP A 71 24.83 6.64 -3.58
CA ASP A 71 25.38 7.28 -4.79
C ASP A 71 24.57 8.52 -5.17
N ALA A 72 23.24 8.45 -5.00
CA ALA A 72 22.34 9.54 -5.38
C ALA A 72 21.12 9.63 -4.45
N ILE A 73 20.35 10.70 -4.64
CA ILE A 73 19.10 10.97 -3.92
C ILE A 73 17.99 11.12 -4.95
N VAL A 74 16.85 10.49 -4.70
CA VAL A 74 15.61 10.71 -5.46
C VAL A 74 14.53 11.17 -4.50
N VAL A 75 13.93 12.32 -4.78
CA VAL A 75 12.78 12.82 -4.05
C VAL A 75 11.52 12.71 -4.91
N LEU A 76 10.47 12.12 -4.34
CA LEU A 76 9.18 12.00 -4.99
C LEU A 76 8.30 13.18 -4.62
N THR A 77 7.84 13.95 -5.62
CA THR A 77 7.00 15.13 -5.41
C THR A 77 5.60 14.81 -4.87
N GLY A 78 4.79 15.84 -4.60
CA GLY A 78 3.41 15.70 -4.13
C GLY A 78 3.23 15.71 -2.61
N GLY A 79 4.23 16.08 -1.83
CA GLY A 79 4.15 16.25 -0.39
C GLY A 79 4.98 17.43 0.13
N TYR A 80 4.55 17.95 1.28
CA TYR A 80 5.20 19.08 1.93
C TYR A 80 6.59 18.69 2.47
N GLN A 81 7.54 19.61 2.43
CA GLN A 81 8.91 19.48 2.97
C GLN A 81 9.81 18.39 2.37
N ARG A 82 9.35 17.59 1.43
CA ARG A 82 10.17 16.51 0.86
C ARG A 82 11.37 17.06 0.08
N ILE A 83 11.14 18.09 -0.74
CA ILE A 83 12.17 18.69 -1.59
C ILE A 83 13.21 19.41 -0.73
N ASP A 84 12.76 20.17 0.29
CA ASP A 84 13.66 20.84 1.24
C ASP A 84 14.60 19.84 1.92
N GLN A 85 14.03 18.73 2.41
CA GLN A 85 14.82 17.68 3.07
C GLN A 85 15.82 17.02 2.11
N ALA A 86 15.42 16.79 0.85
CA ALA A 86 16.31 16.21 -0.15
C ALA A 86 17.45 17.15 -0.54
N VAL A 87 17.17 18.46 -0.65
CA VAL A 87 18.20 19.49 -0.91
C VAL A 87 19.17 19.59 0.28
N GLU A 88 18.66 19.52 1.51
CA GLU A 88 19.52 19.49 2.71
C GLU A 88 20.42 18.24 2.74
N LEU A 89 19.91 17.07 2.37
CA LEU A 89 20.70 15.84 2.26
C LEU A 89 21.81 15.97 1.20
N LEU A 90 21.49 16.55 0.04
CA LEU A 90 22.48 16.82 -0.99
C LEU A 90 23.56 17.77 -0.52
N GLN A 91 23.20 18.85 0.19
CA GLN A 91 24.16 19.80 0.79
C GLN A 91 25.08 19.14 1.82
N LYS A 92 24.56 18.16 2.56
CA LYS A 92 25.34 17.35 3.52
C LYS A 92 26.20 16.27 2.88
N GLY A 93 26.13 16.11 1.55
CA GLY A 93 26.90 15.11 0.82
C GLY A 93 26.37 13.68 0.99
N ALA A 94 25.10 13.50 1.31
CA ALA A 94 24.45 12.20 1.42
C ALA A 94 24.32 11.47 0.08
N GLY A 95 24.45 12.17 -1.03
CA GLY A 95 24.51 11.65 -2.39
C GLY A 95 25.21 12.63 -3.32
N LYS A 96 25.66 12.15 -4.48
CA LYS A 96 26.39 12.98 -5.48
C LYS A 96 25.46 13.90 -6.27
N ARG A 97 24.21 13.46 -6.50
CA ARG A 97 23.20 14.18 -7.27
C ARG A 97 21.81 13.93 -6.68
N LEU A 98 20.89 14.84 -6.98
CA LEU A 98 19.48 14.76 -6.59
C LEU A 98 18.62 14.76 -7.86
N LEU A 99 17.73 13.79 -7.99
CA LEU A 99 16.58 13.84 -8.90
C LEU A 99 15.33 14.28 -8.14
N ILE A 100 14.64 15.31 -8.63
CA ILE A 100 13.29 15.69 -8.18
C ILE A 100 12.30 15.12 -9.19
N SER A 101 11.70 13.97 -8.87
CA SER A 101 10.81 13.23 -9.78
C SER A 101 9.35 13.64 -9.66
N GLY A 102 8.64 13.67 -10.81
CA GLY A 102 7.21 13.97 -10.89
C GLY A 102 6.87 15.44 -10.68
N VAL A 103 7.73 16.35 -11.14
CA VAL A 103 7.47 17.78 -11.08
C VAL A 103 6.39 18.16 -12.10
N HIS A 104 5.50 19.07 -11.71
CA HIS A 104 4.50 19.58 -12.66
C HIS A 104 5.17 20.38 -13.77
N PRO A 105 4.81 20.20 -15.06
CA PRO A 105 5.51 20.82 -16.20
C PRO A 105 5.57 22.35 -16.16
N THR A 106 4.62 23.01 -15.49
CA THR A 106 4.62 24.46 -15.33
C THR A 106 5.57 24.97 -14.26
N THR A 107 6.14 24.08 -13.42
CA THR A 107 7.05 24.46 -12.34
C THR A 107 8.47 24.59 -12.88
N THR A 108 9.06 25.77 -12.77
CA THR A 108 10.42 26.03 -13.26
C THR A 108 11.49 25.67 -12.22
N PRO A 109 12.71 25.34 -12.65
CA PRO A 109 13.85 25.11 -11.74
C PRO A 109 14.09 26.28 -10.80
N ALA A 110 13.91 27.52 -11.28
CA ALA A 110 14.06 28.73 -10.48
C ALA A 110 13.02 28.83 -9.35
N GLN A 111 11.78 28.39 -9.60
CA GLN A 111 10.73 28.32 -8.57
C GLN A 111 11.09 27.30 -7.50
N ILE A 112 11.51 26.09 -7.87
CA ILE A 112 11.93 25.05 -6.93
C ILE A 112 13.09 25.55 -6.07
N ARG A 113 14.12 26.13 -6.70
CA ARG A 113 15.27 26.69 -5.99
C ARG A 113 14.86 27.75 -4.98
N LYS A 114 13.95 28.66 -5.36
CA LYS A 114 13.45 29.72 -4.47
C LYS A 114 12.70 29.15 -3.28
N MET A 115 11.92 28.11 -3.48
CA MET A 115 11.14 27.44 -2.42
C MET A 115 12.04 26.73 -1.42
N THR A 116 13.12 26.10 -1.88
CA THR A 116 14.02 25.26 -1.06
C THR A 116 15.23 26.03 -0.49
N GLN A 117 15.36 27.32 -0.78
CA GLN A 117 16.52 28.13 -0.38
C GLN A 117 17.88 27.52 -0.81
N GLY A 118 17.86 26.67 -1.83
CA GLY A 118 19.06 26.04 -2.38
C GLY A 118 19.94 27.06 -3.12
N SER A 119 21.27 26.87 -3.06
CA SER A 119 22.22 27.72 -3.78
C SER A 119 22.11 27.53 -5.31
N ALA A 120 22.41 28.57 -6.08
CA ALA A 120 22.40 28.48 -7.54
C ALA A 120 23.40 27.42 -8.03
N ASP A 121 24.59 27.37 -7.41
CA ASP A 121 25.65 26.43 -7.77
C ASP A 121 25.24 24.98 -7.55
N LEU A 122 24.58 24.69 -6.42
CA LEU A 122 24.06 23.35 -6.12
C LEU A 122 23.02 22.91 -7.16
N PHE A 123 22.12 23.81 -7.55
CA PHE A 123 21.10 23.48 -8.55
C PHE A 123 21.68 23.31 -9.94
N SER A 124 22.71 24.08 -10.32
CA SER A 124 23.35 23.96 -11.63
C SER A 124 24.19 22.72 -11.77
N CYS A 125 24.93 22.31 -10.70
CA CYS A 125 25.81 21.15 -10.77
C CYS A 125 25.08 19.83 -10.61
N CYS A 126 24.09 19.78 -9.67
CA CYS A 126 23.85 18.53 -8.96
C CYS A 126 22.36 18.22 -8.74
N VAL A 127 21.45 19.03 -9.25
CA VAL A 127 19.98 18.81 -9.18
C VAL A 127 19.42 18.61 -10.58
N ASP A 128 18.83 17.45 -10.82
CA ASP A 128 18.08 17.12 -12.03
C ASP A 128 16.58 17.16 -11.72
N ILE A 129 15.75 17.57 -12.67
CA ILE A 129 14.30 17.69 -12.49
C ILE A 129 13.62 16.81 -13.52
N GLY A 130 12.78 15.87 -13.03
CA GLY A 130 11.96 14.98 -13.83
C GLY A 130 10.53 15.51 -13.95
N TYR A 131 10.06 15.61 -15.17
CA TYR A 131 8.72 16.13 -15.52
C TYR A 131 7.81 15.07 -16.12
N ASP A 132 8.32 13.86 -16.39
CA ASP A 132 7.60 12.86 -17.16
C ASP A 132 6.65 12.01 -16.30
N ALA A 133 6.95 11.83 -15.03
CA ALA A 133 6.12 11.04 -14.13
C ALA A 133 4.79 11.74 -13.84
N ILE A 134 3.68 10.98 -13.96
CA ILE A 134 2.33 11.44 -13.64
C ILE A 134 1.75 10.77 -12.40
N ASP A 135 2.35 9.68 -11.96
CA ASP A 135 1.96 8.90 -10.78
C ASP A 135 3.16 8.16 -10.17
N THR A 136 2.90 7.25 -9.21
CA THR A 136 3.99 6.53 -8.52
C THR A 136 4.68 5.50 -9.40
N ILE A 137 3.98 4.94 -10.39
CA ILE A 137 4.60 4.03 -11.38
C ILE A 137 5.57 4.85 -12.24
N GLY A 138 5.10 6.00 -12.74
CA GLY A 138 5.93 6.93 -13.51
C GLY A 138 7.14 7.43 -12.72
N ASN A 139 6.99 7.72 -11.44
CA ASN A 139 8.12 8.07 -10.58
C ASN A 139 9.18 6.95 -10.53
N ALA A 140 8.75 5.69 -10.46
CA ALA A 140 9.68 4.55 -10.45
C ALA A 140 10.39 4.41 -11.80
N GLU A 141 9.68 4.53 -12.92
CA GLU A 141 10.24 4.47 -14.28
C GLU A 141 11.20 5.66 -14.55
N GLU A 142 10.80 6.89 -14.19
CA GLU A 142 11.62 8.09 -14.36
C GLU A 142 12.90 7.99 -13.52
N ALA A 143 12.79 7.54 -12.27
CA ALA A 143 13.93 7.32 -11.39
C ALA A 143 14.88 6.24 -11.93
N SER A 144 14.36 5.08 -12.35
CA SER A 144 15.15 3.98 -12.90
C SER A 144 15.91 4.43 -14.14
N ASN A 145 15.25 5.10 -15.10
CA ASN A 145 15.89 5.64 -16.30
C ASN A 145 17.05 6.60 -15.94
N TRP A 146 16.84 7.49 -14.97
CA TRP A 146 17.86 8.42 -14.52
C TRP A 146 19.03 7.72 -13.80
N ILE A 147 18.73 6.73 -12.93
CA ILE A 147 19.72 5.94 -12.19
C ILE A 147 20.65 5.21 -13.17
N HIS A 148 20.10 4.53 -14.16
CA HIS A 148 20.86 3.81 -15.18
C HIS A 148 21.69 4.74 -16.05
N ALA A 149 21.14 5.87 -16.49
CA ALA A 149 21.86 6.88 -17.30
C ALA A 149 23.07 7.46 -16.56
N LYS A 150 23.05 7.47 -15.22
CA LYS A 150 24.14 7.97 -14.37
C LYS A 150 25.04 6.86 -13.80
N GLY A 151 24.65 5.59 -13.95
CA GLY A 151 25.42 4.44 -13.45
C GLY A 151 25.41 4.29 -11.92
N TYR A 152 24.37 4.75 -11.24
CA TYR A 152 24.22 4.61 -9.78
C TYR A 152 23.75 3.21 -9.39
N ARG A 153 24.11 2.78 -8.17
CA ARG A 153 23.76 1.48 -7.61
C ARG A 153 23.02 1.56 -6.29
N SER A 154 23.19 2.65 -5.56
CA SER A 154 22.49 2.91 -4.31
C SER A 154 21.83 4.28 -4.35
N VAL A 155 20.57 4.37 -3.86
CA VAL A 155 19.77 5.59 -3.94
C VAL A 155 18.97 5.82 -2.67
N LEU A 156 19.11 7.02 -2.08
CA LEU A 156 18.23 7.48 -1.01
C LEU A 156 16.89 7.92 -1.60
N ILE A 157 15.81 7.28 -1.18
CA ILE A 157 14.44 7.62 -1.59
C ILE A 157 13.81 8.51 -0.52
N VAL A 158 13.55 9.76 -0.88
CA VAL A 158 12.97 10.77 0.01
C VAL A 158 11.49 10.94 -0.30
N THR A 159 10.64 10.52 0.62
CA THR A 159 9.20 10.71 0.53
C THR A 159 8.56 10.63 1.93
N ASN A 160 7.26 10.93 2.06
CA ASN A 160 6.62 10.82 3.38
C ASN A 160 6.53 9.36 3.84
N ASN A 161 6.59 9.16 5.15
CA ASN A 161 6.58 7.83 5.77
C ASN A 161 5.40 6.95 5.30
N TYR A 162 4.17 7.49 5.21
CA TYR A 162 2.99 6.75 4.74
C TYR A 162 3.04 6.36 3.25
N HIS A 163 3.80 7.10 2.45
CA HIS A 163 3.98 6.84 1.02
C HIS A 163 5.15 5.89 0.73
N MET A 164 6.10 5.78 1.65
CA MET A 164 7.33 5.01 1.49
C MET A 164 7.11 3.54 1.10
N PRO A 165 6.21 2.77 1.77
CA PRO A 165 6.03 1.37 1.42
C PRO A 165 5.60 1.16 -0.03
N ARG A 166 4.69 2.00 -0.54
CA ARG A 166 4.24 1.94 -1.95
C ARG A 166 5.35 2.35 -2.91
N SER A 167 6.07 3.42 -2.60
CA SER A 167 7.17 3.91 -3.44
C SER A 167 8.28 2.87 -3.59
N LEU A 168 8.69 2.24 -2.49
CA LEU A 168 9.70 1.18 -2.54
C LEU A 168 9.20 -0.05 -3.30
N ALA A 169 7.92 -0.43 -3.16
CA ALA A 169 7.35 -1.55 -3.88
C ALA A 169 7.34 -1.33 -5.41
N GLU A 170 7.08 -0.10 -5.87
CA GLU A 170 7.15 0.23 -7.31
C GLU A 170 8.60 0.28 -7.80
N LEU A 171 9.48 0.96 -7.07
CA LEU A 171 10.90 1.08 -7.42
C LEU A 171 11.59 -0.28 -7.50
N SER A 172 11.44 -1.11 -6.46
CA SER A 172 12.06 -2.45 -6.45
C SER A 172 11.46 -3.41 -7.48
N TYR A 173 10.23 -3.17 -7.93
CA TYR A 173 9.65 -3.94 -9.01
C TYR A 173 10.24 -3.55 -10.37
N VAL A 174 10.43 -2.24 -10.61
CA VAL A 174 11.02 -1.73 -11.86
C VAL A 174 12.50 -2.06 -11.93
N ASP A 175 13.20 -1.97 -10.82
CA ASP A 175 14.67 -2.05 -10.76
C ASP A 175 15.13 -2.83 -9.52
N PRO A 176 15.06 -4.16 -9.56
CA PRO A 176 15.36 -5.02 -8.42
C PRO A 176 16.87 -5.04 -8.06
N ASP A 177 17.74 -4.62 -8.96
CA ASP A 177 19.21 -4.64 -8.77
C ASP A 177 19.75 -3.38 -8.10
N ILE A 178 18.93 -2.37 -7.88
CA ILE A 178 19.29 -1.12 -7.21
C ILE A 178 18.98 -1.20 -5.71
N GLU A 179 19.93 -0.75 -4.90
CA GLU A 179 19.73 -0.60 -3.46
C GLU A 179 18.95 0.69 -3.17
N PHE A 180 17.65 0.57 -2.85
CA PHE A 180 16.82 1.69 -2.45
C PHE A 180 16.80 1.85 -0.93
N ILE A 181 17.35 2.94 -0.44
CA ILE A 181 17.46 3.26 0.98
C ILE A 181 16.36 4.24 1.35
N ALA A 182 15.45 3.83 2.25
CA ALA A 182 14.35 4.67 2.68
C ALA A 182 14.81 5.88 3.52
N TYR A 183 14.43 7.07 3.13
CA TYR A 183 14.56 8.28 3.93
C TYR A 183 13.19 8.94 4.12
N PRO A 184 12.44 8.53 5.16
CA PRO A 184 11.09 9.04 5.39
C PRO A 184 11.10 10.47 5.91
N VAL A 185 10.35 11.34 5.25
CA VAL A 185 9.98 12.65 5.80
C VAL A 185 8.72 12.47 6.64
N VAL A 186 8.86 12.68 7.93
CA VAL A 186 7.78 12.44 8.87
C VAL A 186 6.91 13.69 8.97
N ASN A 187 5.66 13.59 8.52
CA ASN A 187 4.68 14.65 8.73
C ASN A 187 4.35 14.78 10.22
N SER A 188 4.29 16.02 10.73
CA SER A 188 3.98 16.31 12.16
C SER A 188 2.69 15.64 12.62
N ASP A 189 1.69 15.56 11.75
CA ASP A 189 0.36 15.02 12.05
C ASP A 189 0.36 13.49 12.24
N LEU A 190 1.34 12.80 11.64
CA LEU A 190 1.54 11.35 11.78
C LEU A 190 2.64 10.97 12.78
N LYS A 191 3.33 11.98 13.38
CA LYS A 191 4.31 11.75 14.45
C LYS A 191 3.68 11.29 15.76
N SER A 192 2.42 11.63 15.99
CA SER A 192 1.74 11.18 17.19
C SER A 192 1.41 9.69 17.04
N ARG A 193 1.71 8.89 18.06
CA ARG A 193 1.25 7.50 18.19
C ARG A 193 -0.28 7.35 18.11
N ASN A 194 -0.98 8.47 18.00
CA ASN A 194 -2.44 8.56 18.04
C ASN A 194 -3.06 8.70 16.63
N TRP A 195 -2.40 8.21 15.57
CA TRP A 195 -2.95 8.21 14.21
C TRP A 195 -4.36 7.60 14.13
N PHE A 196 -4.70 6.68 15.05
CA PHE A 196 -6.02 6.05 15.14
C PHE A 196 -7.10 6.94 15.76
N THR A 197 -6.73 8.05 16.44
CA THR A 197 -7.67 9.05 16.99
C THR A 197 -7.85 10.26 16.09
N ASP A 198 -6.96 10.45 15.10
CA ASP A 198 -7.07 11.54 14.12
C ASP A 198 -7.74 11.00 12.84
N PRO A 199 -8.96 11.47 12.52
CA PRO A 199 -9.68 11.02 11.33
C PRO A 199 -8.93 11.28 10.01
N ASN A 200 -8.16 12.37 9.92
CA ASN A 200 -7.40 12.69 8.71
C ASN A 200 -6.21 11.74 8.56
N ALA A 201 -5.47 11.50 9.64
CA ALA A 201 -4.38 10.52 9.65
C ALA A 201 -4.88 9.12 9.30
N MET A 202 -5.99 8.68 9.91
CA MET A 202 -6.62 7.39 9.60
C MET A 202 -7.02 7.28 8.12
N ARG A 203 -7.64 8.31 7.56
CA ARG A 203 -8.03 8.33 6.13
C ARG A 203 -6.82 8.20 5.21
N VAL A 204 -5.74 8.93 5.49
CA VAL A 204 -4.49 8.85 4.71
C VAL A 204 -3.89 7.45 4.79
N MET A 205 -3.80 6.88 6.00
CA MET A 205 -3.27 5.54 6.23
C MET A 205 -4.06 4.46 5.50
N LEU A 206 -5.40 4.50 5.60
CA LEU A 206 -6.27 3.56 4.90
C LEU A 206 -6.13 3.69 3.37
N ALA A 207 -6.12 4.93 2.85
CA ALA A 207 -5.97 5.17 1.43
C ALA A 207 -4.62 4.65 0.89
N GLU A 208 -3.52 4.88 1.60
CA GLU A 208 -2.22 4.36 1.18
C GLU A 208 -2.12 2.84 1.34
N TYR A 209 -2.72 2.25 2.38
CA TYR A 209 -2.78 0.80 2.52
C TYR A 209 -3.49 0.13 1.34
N VAL A 210 -4.66 0.66 0.93
CA VAL A 210 -5.38 0.15 -0.25
C VAL A 210 -4.50 0.24 -1.50
N LYS A 211 -3.79 1.36 -1.70
CA LYS A 211 -2.87 1.52 -2.84
C LYS A 211 -1.70 0.53 -2.79
N VAL A 212 -1.16 0.23 -1.60
CA VAL A 212 -0.12 -0.79 -1.43
C VAL A 212 -0.63 -2.17 -1.82
N LEU A 213 -1.86 -2.54 -1.41
CA LEU A 213 -2.46 -3.80 -1.81
C LEU A 213 -2.66 -3.89 -3.34
N LEU A 214 -3.13 -2.80 -3.96
CA LEU A 214 -3.31 -2.73 -5.41
C LEU A 214 -1.97 -2.79 -6.15
N THR A 215 -0.92 -2.12 -5.64
CA THR A 215 0.44 -2.22 -6.15
C THR A 215 0.94 -3.67 -6.08
N GLY A 216 0.81 -4.33 -4.93
CA GLY A 216 1.20 -5.73 -4.77
C GLY A 216 0.47 -6.67 -5.73
N ALA A 217 -0.86 -6.53 -5.84
CA ALA A 217 -1.67 -7.33 -6.76
C ALA A 217 -1.24 -7.11 -8.23
N ARG A 218 -1.01 -5.87 -8.63
CA ARG A 218 -0.54 -5.52 -9.98
C ARG A 218 0.86 -6.07 -10.26
N ASN A 219 1.78 -5.95 -9.31
CA ASN A 219 3.16 -6.42 -9.49
C ASN A 219 3.22 -7.95 -9.61
N ILE A 220 2.30 -8.69 -8.96
CA ILE A 220 2.19 -10.15 -9.09
C ILE A 220 1.53 -10.56 -10.42
N THR A 221 0.46 -9.86 -10.83
CA THR A 221 -0.36 -10.28 -11.98
C THR A 221 0.06 -9.62 -13.29
N GLY A 222 0.77 -8.50 -13.25
CA GLY A 222 1.06 -7.64 -14.39
C GLY A 222 -0.16 -6.89 -14.95
N PHE A 223 -1.37 -7.17 -14.42
CA PHE A 223 -2.60 -6.59 -14.93
C PHE A 223 -2.74 -5.10 -14.57
N GLY A 224 -3.12 -4.29 -15.58
CA GLY A 224 -3.33 -2.85 -15.39
C GLY A 224 -2.05 -2.03 -15.23
N ARG A 225 -0.88 -2.59 -15.59
CA ARG A 225 0.38 -1.85 -15.59
C ARG A 225 0.44 -0.91 -16.79
N HIS A 226 0.84 0.32 -16.54
CA HIS A 226 1.14 1.36 -17.53
C HIS A 226 2.47 2.00 -17.15
N THR A 227 3.07 2.77 -18.04
CA THR A 227 4.37 3.40 -17.78
C THR A 227 4.31 4.52 -16.74
N GLY A 228 3.12 5.09 -16.52
CA GLY A 228 2.95 6.24 -15.62
C GLY A 228 3.72 7.49 -16.08
N LEU A 229 4.25 7.48 -17.30
CA LEU A 229 4.99 8.59 -17.88
C LEU A 229 4.10 9.37 -18.84
N ARG A 230 4.35 10.66 -19.00
CA ARG A 230 3.71 11.49 -20.01
C ARG A 230 4.14 11.01 -21.38
N SER A 231 3.19 10.86 -22.31
CA SER A 231 3.53 10.55 -23.68
C SER A 231 4.27 11.75 -24.32
N ALA A 232 5.37 11.46 -25.01
CA ALA A 232 6.21 12.47 -25.66
C ALA A 232 5.47 13.36 -26.68
N ASN A 233 4.23 13.02 -27.05
CA ASN A 233 3.41 13.77 -28.03
C ASN A 233 2.68 14.99 -27.45
N ALA A 234 2.76 15.25 -26.14
CA ALA A 234 2.10 16.43 -25.53
C ALA A 234 2.98 17.70 -25.54
N SER A 235 4.26 17.60 -25.90
CA SER A 235 5.21 18.72 -25.88
C SER A 235 5.44 19.38 -27.25
N GLY A 236 4.67 19.01 -28.29
CA GLY A 236 4.82 19.51 -29.66
C GLY A 236 3.82 20.59 -30.11
N GLN A 237 2.99 21.13 -29.20
CA GLN A 237 2.04 22.20 -29.54
C GLN A 237 2.04 23.28 -28.46
N GLN A 238 3.06 24.10 -28.45
CA GLN A 238 2.97 25.51 -28.01
C GLN A 238 3.97 26.36 -28.79
#